data_5dc1829d6892c7c9ab743a24f1574a34
#
_entry.id   5dc1829d6892c7c9ab743a24f1574a34
#
_cell.length_a   1.000
_cell.length_b   1.000
_cell.length_c   1.000
_cell.angle_alpha   90.00
_cell.angle_beta   90.00
_cell.angle_gamma   90.00
#
_symmetry.space_group_name_H-M   'P 1'
#
loop_
_entity.id
_entity.type
_entity.pdbx_description
1 polymer ?
#
loop_
_entity_poly.entity_id
_entity_poly.type
_entity_poly.pdbx_seq_one_letter_code
_entity_poly.pdbx_strand_id
1 'polypeptide(L)'
;MLSLPCLSLNAQPVSVSLPLDSRLNEQIIMVPAGDGLREELETTVFRPSGPGPFPLLLMNHGKQAGPAKLQARERFIYMATAFVRRGYAVMLPMRAGYALSTGAYRDSGCDMLGNAHGQARDVLAALAYARRQSWVDPGRIVVAGQSYGGLAALALATRALPGVRGVLNFAGGLRVDAPGCDWQASLAKAFATLGAYNRIPSLWLYGANDSYFSPALVRRLFNSFSGSGGQAELLAYGPFKRDAHLTLGSRDGVAVWLPPTERFLQQIGMPVRQVVSVVDPPAPPETHFALLDDIAAVPYLAAPGRAAYRAFLDKTAPRAFALSASGAWAWAEEGESPDVRALTSCQRRSSVPCHLYSVDESVVWPLGGGSAAAAGAAE
;
A
#
# COMPACT_ATOMS: atom_id res chain seq x y z
N MET A 1 2.53 49.28 11.52
CA MET A 1 1.66 48.10 11.30
C MET A 1 2.50 47.00 10.72
N LEU A 2 2.93 46.07 11.55
CA LEU A 2 3.73 44.90 11.15
C LEU A 2 2.77 43.75 10.89
N SER A 3 2.64 43.34 9.64
CA SER A 3 1.88 42.13 9.26
C SER A 3 2.69 40.90 9.61
N LEU A 4 2.20 40.09 10.57
CA LEU A 4 2.69 38.75 10.86
C LEU A 4 2.30 37.83 9.70
N PRO A 5 3.22 36.98 9.19
CA PRO A 5 2.86 35.98 8.21
C PRO A 5 2.07 34.87 8.88
N CYS A 6 0.90 34.53 8.34
CA CYS A 6 0.16 33.32 8.64
C CYS A 6 1.04 32.09 8.26
N LEU A 7 1.65 31.47 9.24
CA LEU A 7 2.25 30.14 9.10
C LEU A 7 1.11 29.14 8.91
N SER A 8 0.87 28.73 7.67
CA SER A 8 0.10 27.53 7.36
C SER A 8 0.85 26.32 7.91
N LEU A 9 0.43 25.85 9.07
CA LEU A 9 0.84 24.55 9.62
C LEU A 9 0.29 23.45 8.71
N ASN A 10 1.05 23.13 7.66
CA ASN A 10 0.95 21.85 6.98
C ASN A 10 1.42 20.76 7.97
N ALA A 11 0.50 20.31 8.82
CA ALA A 11 0.74 19.14 9.64
C ALA A 11 0.94 17.95 8.69
N GLN A 12 2.17 17.47 8.59
CA GLN A 12 2.47 16.20 7.94
C GLN A 12 1.60 15.12 8.59
N PRO A 13 0.98 14.23 7.81
CA PRO A 13 0.20 13.15 8.39
C PRO A 13 1.11 12.28 9.24
N VAL A 14 0.96 12.39 10.55
CA VAL A 14 1.64 11.49 11.49
C VAL A 14 1.11 10.09 11.20
N SER A 15 1.99 9.16 10.87
CA SER A 15 1.59 7.77 10.61
C SER A 15 0.86 7.21 11.83
N VAL A 16 -0.38 6.80 11.62
CA VAL A 16 -1.18 6.11 12.64
C VAL A 16 -0.79 4.65 12.60
N SER A 17 -0.28 4.12 13.71
CA SER A 17 -0.08 2.68 13.84
C SER A 17 -1.46 2.02 13.94
N LEU A 18 -1.83 1.28 12.91
CA LEU A 18 -3.06 0.51 12.90
C LEU A 18 -2.87 -0.79 13.70
N PRO A 19 -3.90 -1.30 14.39
CA PRO A 19 -3.85 -2.59 15.06
C PRO A 19 -3.63 -3.72 14.05
N LEU A 20 -3.07 -4.84 14.51
CA LEU A 20 -2.91 -6.04 13.69
C LEU A 20 -4.28 -6.61 13.33
N ASP A 21 -4.42 -7.06 12.09
CA ASP A 21 -5.67 -7.64 11.59
C ASP A 21 -5.76 -9.14 11.92
N SER A 22 -6.49 -9.47 12.98
CA SER A 22 -6.69 -10.85 13.42
C SER A 22 -7.41 -11.72 12.38
N ARG A 23 -8.26 -11.13 11.52
CA ARG A 23 -8.96 -11.85 10.45
C ARG A 23 -8.01 -12.45 9.43
N LEU A 24 -6.85 -11.84 9.26
CA LEU A 24 -5.79 -12.24 8.33
C LEU A 24 -4.62 -12.92 9.05
N ASN A 25 -4.73 -13.22 10.35
CA ASN A 25 -3.62 -13.68 11.18
C ASN A 25 -2.36 -12.84 10.99
N GLU A 26 -2.52 -11.50 10.98
CA GLU A 26 -1.42 -10.59 10.77
C GLU A 26 -0.38 -10.70 11.87
N GLN A 27 0.88 -10.78 11.46
CA GLN A 27 2.03 -10.81 12.35
C GLN A 27 3.12 -9.86 11.84
N ILE A 28 3.95 -9.36 12.74
CA ILE A 28 5.18 -8.65 12.41
C ILE A 28 6.34 -9.51 12.86
N ILE A 29 7.25 -9.81 11.95
CA ILE A 29 8.47 -10.56 12.22
C ILE A 29 9.68 -9.78 11.73
N MET A 30 10.84 -10.02 12.34
CA MET A 30 12.12 -9.51 11.86
C MET A 30 12.80 -10.59 11.02
N VAL A 31 13.03 -10.29 9.76
CA VAL A 31 13.64 -11.23 8.78
C VAL A 31 15.10 -10.87 8.61
N PRO A 32 16.04 -11.78 8.91
CA PRO A 32 17.46 -11.55 8.70
C PRO A 32 17.77 -11.22 7.23
N ALA A 33 18.51 -10.14 7.01
CA ALA A 33 18.95 -9.68 5.70
C ALA A 33 20.46 -9.45 5.71
N GLY A 34 21.13 -9.92 4.66
CA GLY A 34 22.56 -9.70 4.48
C GLY A 34 23.46 -10.87 4.87
N ASP A 35 24.65 -10.86 4.28
CA ASP A 35 25.69 -11.86 4.48
C ASP A 35 26.51 -11.53 5.74
N GLY A 36 26.05 -12.02 6.89
CA GLY A 36 26.74 -11.86 8.17
C GLY A 36 26.61 -10.50 8.85
N LEU A 37 25.83 -9.59 8.29
CA LEU A 37 25.47 -8.32 8.92
C LEU A 37 24.19 -8.50 9.75
N ARG A 38 24.13 -7.82 10.89
CA ARG A 38 22.94 -7.79 11.77
C ARG A 38 21.82 -6.91 11.18
N GLU A 39 21.59 -7.05 9.86
CA GLU A 39 20.49 -6.36 9.22
C GLU A 39 19.23 -7.22 9.34
N GLU A 40 18.12 -6.59 9.72
CA GLU A 40 16.82 -7.23 9.86
C GLU A 40 15.76 -6.38 9.16
N LEU A 41 14.85 -7.05 8.47
CA LEU A 41 13.74 -6.43 7.77
C LEU A 41 12.46 -6.61 8.57
N GLU A 42 11.85 -5.51 9.02
CA GLU A 42 10.49 -5.52 9.57
C GLU A 42 9.55 -6.05 8.51
N THR A 43 8.96 -7.21 8.74
CA THR A 43 8.15 -7.90 7.73
C THR A 43 6.75 -8.18 8.25
N THR A 44 5.76 -7.66 7.54
CA THR A 44 4.36 -8.02 7.77
C THR A 44 4.07 -9.36 7.12
N VAL A 45 3.43 -10.27 7.86
CA VAL A 45 2.97 -11.57 7.37
C VAL A 45 1.48 -11.68 7.59
N PHE A 46 0.77 -12.04 6.53
CA PHE A 46 -0.63 -12.47 6.59
C PHE A 46 -0.70 -13.91 6.10
N ARG A 47 -1.54 -14.74 6.71
CA ARG A 47 -1.68 -16.13 6.25
C ARG A 47 -3.04 -16.71 6.62
N PRO A 48 -3.51 -17.71 5.86
CA PRO A 48 -4.64 -18.52 6.27
C PRO A 48 -4.39 -19.22 7.61
N SER A 49 -5.44 -19.61 8.30
CA SER A 49 -5.34 -20.50 9.45
C SER A 49 -4.88 -21.89 9.01
N GLY A 50 -4.16 -22.60 9.89
CA GLY A 50 -3.65 -23.93 9.65
C GLY A 50 -2.15 -23.99 9.37
N PRO A 51 -1.62 -25.21 9.19
CA PRO A 51 -0.16 -25.43 9.10
C PRO A 51 0.45 -25.05 7.73
N GLY A 52 -0.34 -24.98 6.66
CA GLY A 52 0.17 -24.87 5.30
C GLY A 52 0.61 -26.23 4.71
N PRO A 53 1.53 -26.29 3.73
CA PRO A 53 2.20 -25.14 3.13
C PRO A 53 1.30 -24.35 2.17
N PHE A 54 1.38 -23.02 2.24
CA PHE A 54 0.60 -22.09 1.42
C PHE A 54 1.43 -21.57 0.23
N PRO A 55 0.85 -21.34 -0.95
CA PRO A 55 1.49 -20.52 -1.96
C PRO A 55 1.82 -19.14 -1.38
N LEU A 56 2.91 -18.53 -1.84
CA LEU A 56 3.40 -17.25 -1.30
C LEU A 56 3.20 -16.11 -2.29
N LEU A 57 2.69 -14.99 -1.79
CA LEU A 57 2.87 -13.68 -2.40
C LEU A 57 3.95 -12.91 -1.62
N LEU A 58 5.09 -12.61 -2.25
CA LEU A 58 6.11 -11.71 -1.70
C LEU A 58 5.93 -10.32 -2.29
N MET A 59 5.35 -9.41 -1.50
CA MET A 59 5.00 -8.07 -1.94
C MET A 59 6.07 -7.04 -1.53
N ASN A 60 6.42 -6.14 -2.43
CA ASN A 60 7.45 -5.11 -2.25
C ASN A 60 6.84 -3.72 -2.33
N HIS A 61 7.06 -2.93 -1.29
CA HIS A 61 6.51 -1.58 -1.16
C HIS A 61 7.22 -0.55 -2.07
N GLY A 62 6.55 0.55 -2.36
CA GLY A 62 7.10 1.72 -3.04
C GLY A 62 8.00 2.58 -2.14
N LYS A 63 8.33 3.77 -2.62
CA LYS A 63 9.00 4.82 -1.85
C LYS A 63 8.08 6.03 -1.77
N GLN A 64 7.68 6.39 -0.57
CA GLN A 64 6.92 7.62 -0.33
C GLN A 64 7.85 8.84 -0.34
N ALA A 65 7.29 10.04 -0.50
CA ALA A 65 8.05 11.27 -0.37
C ALA A 65 8.67 11.40 1.03
N GLY A 66 9.84 12.03 1.11
CA GLY A 66 10.57 12.21 2.36
C GLY A 66 11.55 11.07 2.71
N PRO A 67 12.10 11.09 3.94
CA PRO A 67 13.08 10.10 4.39
C PRO A 67 12.47 8.69 4.48
N ALA A 68 13.17 7.68 3.96
CA ALA A 68 12.73 6.29 3.96
C ALA A 68 12.42 5.78 5.38
N LYS A 69 13.24 6.16 6.36
CA LYS A 69 13.10 5.77 7.77
C LYS A 69 11.77 6.21 8.40
N LEU A 70 11.16 7.28 7.89
CA LEU A 70 9.88 7.80 8.36
C LEU A 70 8.67 7.21 7.64
N GLN A 71 8.88 6.42 6.58
CA GLN A 71 7.80 5.70 5.91
C GLN A 71 7.23 4.65 6.85
N ALA A 72 5.93 4.69 7.07
CA ALA A 72 5.25 3.70 7.89
C ALA A 72 5.36 2.29 7.28
N ARG A 73 5.20 1.28 8.13
CA ARG A 73 5.08 -0.11 7.71
C ARG A 73 3.90 -0.26 6.73
N GLU A 74 4.19 -0.81 5.56
CA GLU A 74 3.19 -1.08 4.55
C GLU A 74 2.47 -2.41 4.82
N ARG A 75 1.19 -2.47 4.49
CA ARG A 75 0.33 -3.63 4.70
C ARG A 75 -0.36 -4.08 3.42
N PHE A 76 -0.66 -3.18 2.51
CA PHE A 76 -1.46 -3.45 1.31
C PHE A 76 -2.66 -4.34 1.60
N ILE A 77 -3.46 -3.95 2.60
CA ILE A 77 -4.49 -4.78 3.23
C ILE A 77 -5.49 -5.36 2.22
N TYR A 78 -5.87 -4.60 1.20
CA TYR A 78 -6.81 -5.06 0.18
C TYR A 78 -6.20 -6.18 -0.68
N MET A 79 -4.91 -6.05 -1.04
CA MET A 79 -4.19 -7.11 -1.72
C MET A 79 -4.00 -8.33 -0.80
N ALA A 80 -3.56 -8.11 0.44
CA ALA A 80 -3.39 -9.18 1.41
C ALA A 80 -4.68 -9.95 1.60
N THR A 81 -5.83 -9.27 1.78
CA THR A 81 -7.15 -9.90 1.89
C THR A 81 -7.50 -10.72 0.65
N ALA A 82 -7.30 -10.15 -0.55
CA ALA A 82 -7.61 -10.84 -1.80
C ALA A 82 -6.80 -12.13 -1.97
N PHE A 83 -5.52 -12.11 -1.61
CA PHE A 83 -4.65 -13.28 -1.72
C PHE A 83 -4.87 -14.29 -0.60
N VAL A 84 -5.07 -13.86 0.66
CA VAL A 84 -5.41 -14.77 1.78
C VAL A 84 -6.73 -15.50 1.50
N ARG A 85 -7.75 -14.84 0.95
CA ARG A 85 -8.99 -15.50 0.50
C ARG A 85 -8.74 -16.62 -0.50
N ARG A 86 -7.66 -16.55 -1.29
CA ARG A 86 -7.25 -17.57 -2.27
C ARG A 86 -6.23 -18.58 -1.72
N GLY A 87 -6.02 -18.56 -0.39
CA GLY A 87 -5.18 -19.50 0.29
C GLY A 87 -3.68 -19.17 0.28
N TYR A 88 -3.30 -17.95 -0.10
CA TYR A 88 -1.89 -17.54 -0.07
C TYR A 88 -1.49 -17.05 1.32
N ALA A 89 -0.25 -17.32 1.69
CA ALA A 89 0.46 -16.47 2.62
C ALA A 89 1.00 -15.23 1.89
N VAL A 90 1.02 -14.09 2.57
CA VAL A 90 1.52 -12.82 2.03
C VAL A 90 2.62 -12.30 2.93
N MET A 91 3.78 -11.99 2.38
CA MET A 91 4.90 -11.38 3.09
C MET A 91 5.22 -10.01 2.49
N LEU A 92 5.38 -9.01 3.35
CA LEU A 92 5.71 -7.63 2.98
C LEU A 92 6.92 -7.16 3.78
N PRO A 93 8.14 -7.39 3.31
CA PRO A 93 9.33 -6.86 3.95
C PRO A 93 9.42 -5.35 3.71
N MET A 94 9.60 -4.57 4.77
CA MET A 94 10.14 -3.22 4.67
C MET A 94 11.63 -3.34 4.38
N ARG A 95 12.10 -2.78 3.26
CA ARG A 95 13.50 -2.90 2.87
C ARG A 95 14.42 -2.15 3.84
N ALA A 96 15.73 -2.43 3.82
CA ALA A 96 16.71 -1.81 4.70
C ALA A 96 16.63 -0.27 4.67
N GLY A 97 16.67 0.35 5.85
CA GLY A 97 16.53 1.79 6.02
C GLY A 97 15.11 2.33 6.01
N TYR A 98 14.09 1.48 5.88
CA TYR A 98 12.68 1.87 6.01
C TYR A 98 12.09 1.43 7.36
N ALA A 99 11.12 2.18 7.87
CA ALA A 99 10.36 1.87 9.08
C ALA A 99 11.24 1.37 10.23
N LEU A 100 10.99 0.19 10.79
CA LEU A 100 11.82 -0.40 11.86
C LEU A 100 12.93 -1.31 11.32
N SER A 101 13.01 -1.54 10.00
CA SER A 101 14.13 -2.30 9.41
C SER A 101 15.46 -1.63 9.72
N THR A 102 16.46 -2.45 10.02
CA THR A 102 17.83 -1.98 10.25
C THR A 102 18.58 -1.81 8.92
N GLY A 103 19.84 -1.41 8.98
CA GLY A 103 20.64 -1.12 7.80
C GLY A 103 20.36 0.27 7.19
N ALA A 104 21.04 0.60 6.12
CA ALA A 104 20.92 1.88 5.45
C ALA A 104 20.01 1.80 4.22
N TYR A 105 19.26 2.87 3.97
CA TYR A 105 18.58 3.05 2.69
C TYR A 105 19.58 3.08 1.56
N ARG A 106 19.39 2.24 0.54
CA ARG A 106 20.28 2.15 -0.62
C ARG A 106 19.77 3.05 -1.73
N ASP A 107 20.62 3.98 -2.16
CA ASP A 107 20.35 4.92 -3.22
C ASP A 107 21.56 4.97 -4.16
N SER A 108 21.33 4.78 -5.44
CA SER A 108 22.33 4.89 -6.50
C SER A 108 22.09 6.13 -7.38
N GLY A 109 21.33 7.12 -6.89
CA GLY A 109 21.02 8.35 -7.60
C GLY A 109 20.38 8.09 -8.95
N CYS A 110 20.96 8.61 -10.02
CA CYS A 110 20.47 8.45 -11.39
C CYS A 110 20.71 7.07 -12.01
N ASP A 111 21.47 6.18 -11.38
CA ASP A 111 21.64 4.80 -11.83
C ASP A 111 20.43 3.95 -11.45
N MET A 112 19.44 3.89 -12.36
CA MET A 112 18.19 3.15 -12.12
C MET A 112 18.40 1.64 -12.03
N LEU A 113 19.40 1.09 -12.72
CA LEU A 113 19.74 -0.33 -12.62
C LEU A 113 20.40 -0.65 -11.27
N GLY A 114 21.33 0.18 -10.82
CA GLY A 114 21.93 0.10 -9.49
C GLY A 114 20.88 0.18 -8.38
N ASN A 115 19.94 1.12 -8.50
CA ASN A 115 18.80 1.24 -7.59
C ASN A 115 17.95 -0.04 -7.57
N ALA A 116 17.60 -0.59 -8.73
CA ALA A 116 16.81 -1.82 -8.86
C ALA A 116 17.48 -3.01 -8.15
N HIS A 117 18.77 -3.23 -8.42
CA HIS A 117 19.53 -4.33 -7.81
C HIS A 117 19.79 -4.13 -6.31
N GLY A 118 20.05 -2.88 -5.89
CA GLY A 118 20.21 -2.53 -4.48
C GLY A 118 18.98 -2.90 -3.64
N GLN A 119 17.78 -2.62 -4.17
CA GLN A 119 16.52 -2.97 -3.49
C GLN A 119 16.19 -4.48 -3.61
N ALA A 120 16.50 -5.10 -4.75
CA ALA A 120 16.26 -6.53 -4.98
C ALA A 120 17.07 -7.44 -4.03
N ARG A 121 18.18 -6.95 -3.46
CA ARG A 121 18.98 -7.68 -2.46
C ARG A 121 18.15 -8.04 -1.23
N ASP A 122 17.39 -7.08 -0.70
CA ASP A 122 16.54 -7.29 0.48
C ASP A 122 15.37 -8.21 0.17
N VAL A 123 14.79 -8.07 -1.04
CA VAL A 123 13.73 -8.97 -1.53
C VAL A 123 14.25 -10.42 -1.63
N LEU A 124 15.48 -10.60 -2.10
CA LEU A 124 16.13 -11.93 -2.17
C LEU A 124 16.32 -12.54 -0.78
N ALA A 125 16.75 -11.73 0.20
CA ALA A 125 16.89 -12.19 1.57
C ALA A 125 15.55 -12.64 2.17
N ALA A 126 14.48 -11.83 1.97
CA ALA A 126 13.14 -12.18 2.39
C ALA A 126 12.61 -13.45 1.70
N LEU A 127 12.88 -13.62 0.41
CA LEU A 127 12.54 -14.84 -0.33
C LEU A 127 13.28 -16.07 0.22
N ALA A 128 14.57 -15.93 0.49
CA ALA A 128 15.38 -17.00 1.06
C ALA A 128 14.89 -17.40 2.47
N TYR A 129 14.51 -16.44 3.28
CA TYR A 129 13.88 -16.70 4.58
C TYR A 129 12.53 -17.42 4.42
N ALA A 130 11.65 -16.91 3.55
CA ALA A 130 10.32 -17.47 3.32
C ALA A 130 10.38 -18.94 2.93
N ARG A 131 11.30 -19.31 2.05
CA ARG A 131 11.49 -20.71 1.58
C ARG A 131 11.85 -21.70 2.67
N ARG A 132 12.37 -21.23 3.79
CA ARG A 132 12.71 -22.09 4.95
C ARG A 132 11.56 -22.28 5.92
N GLN A 133 10.46 -21.54 5.71
CA GLN A 133 9.29 -21.63 6.60
C GLN A 133 8.44 -22.85 6.22
N SER A 134 8.07 -23.67 7.19
CA SER A 134 7.24 -24.87 6.98
C SER A 134 5.85 -24.56 6.40
N TRP A 135 5.36 -23.35 6.62
CA TRP A 135 4.07 -22.89 6.12
C TRP A 135 4.11 -22.31 4.70
N VAL A 136 5.27 -22.23 4.05
CA VAL A 136 5.42 -21.75 2.66
C VAL A 136 5.61 -22.93 1.71
N ASP A 137 4.85 -22.94 0.61
CA ASP A 137 5.14 -23.81 -0.53
C ASP A 137 6.24 -23.17 -1.39
N PRO A 138 7.48 -23.68 -1.36
CA PRO A 138 8.60 -23.08 -2.07
C PRO A 138 8.50 -23.25 -3.59
N GLY A 139 7.60 -24.09 -4.08
CA GLY A 139 7.33 -24.31 -5.51
C GLY A 139 6.26 -23.38 -6.10
N ARG A 140 5.53 -22.61 -5.27
CA ARG A 140 4.42 -21.77 -5.68
C ARG A 140 4.54 -20.36 -5.10
N ILE A 141 5.41 -19.54 -5.72
CA ILE A 141 5.71 -18.18 -5.28
C ILE A 141 5.41 -17.18 -6.39
N VAL A 142 4.74 -16.08 -6.05
CA VAL A 142 4.58 -14.89 -6.87
C VAL A 142 5.28 -13.73 -6.18
N VAL A 143 6.06 -12.97 -6.93
CA VAL A 143 6.68 -11.75 -6.43
C VAL A 143 5.91 -10.57 -6.99
N ALA A 144 5.50 -9.66 -6.14
CA ALA A 144 4.80 -8.45 -6.54
C ALA A 144 5.54 -7.21 -6.04
N GLY A 145 5.28 -6.07 -6.67
CA GLY A 145 5.78 -4.81 -6.17
C GLY A 145 5.06 -3.61 -6.76
N GLN A 146 5.00 -2.55 -5.98
CA GLN A 146 4.41 -1.27 -6.36
C GLN A 146 5.51 -0.22 -6.48
N SER A 147 5.48 0.61 -7.55
CA SER A 147 6.42 1.71 -7.74
C SER A 147 7.87 1.22 -7.66
N TYR A 148 8.70 1.76 -6.76
CA TYR A 148 10.08 1.30 -6.56
C TYR A 148 10.16 -0.20 -6.22
N GLY A 149 9.15 -0.75 -5.53
CA GLY A 149 9.05 -2.19 -5.27
C GLY A 149 8.79 -3.02 -6.53
N GLY A 150 8.06 -2.47 -7.51
CA GLY A 150 7.87 -3.10 -8.83
C GLY A 150 9.17 -3.22 -9.61
N LEU A 151 9.98 -2.15 -9.61
CA LEU A 151 11.32 -2.16 -10.19
C LEU A 151 12.22 -3.20 -9.50
N ALA A 152 12.19 -3.28 -8.16
CA ALA A 152 12.92 -4.28 -7.39
C ALA A 152 12.47 -5.72 -7.70
N ALA A 153 11.18 -5.95 -7.88
CA ALA A 153 10.63 -7.27 -8.22
C ALA A 153 11.09 -7.72 -9.62
N LEU A 154 11.13 -6.83 -10.60
CA LEU A 154 11.68 -7.12 -11.93
C LEU A 154 13.19 -7.40 -11.87
N ALA A 155 13.94 -6.67 -11.05
CA ALA A 155 15.37 -6.92 -10.87
C ALA A 155 15.64 -8.27 -10.18
N LEU A 156 14.81 -8.66 -9.20
CA LEU A 156 14.90 -9.97 -8.59
C LEU A 156 14.69 -11.08 -9.63
N ALA A 157 13.74 -10.92 -10.54
CA ALA A 157 13.38 -11.91 -11.56
C ALA A 157 14.43 -12.11 -12.66
N THR A 158 15.51 -11.34 -12.68
CA THR A 158 16.67 -11.60 -13.55
C THR A 158 17.50 -12.80 -13.08
N ARG A 159 17.24 -13.30 -11.89
CA ARG A 159 17.91 -14.48 -11.30
C ARG A 159 17.11 -15.74 -11.55
N ALA A 160 17.78 -16.86 -11.66
CA ALA A 160 17.13 -18.16 -11.67
C ALA A 160 16.61 -18.48 -10.25
N LEU A 161 15.31 -18.35 -10.05
CA LEU A 161 14.65 -18.52 -8.74
C LEU A 161 13.63 -19.66 -8.83
N PRO A 162 14.03 -20.91 -8.58
CA PRO A 162 13.12 -22.06 -8.62
C PRO A 162 11.87 -21.80 -7.76
N GLY A 163 10.69 -22.12 -8.29
CA GLY A 163 9.41 -21.92 -7.60
C GLY A 163 8.81 -20.51 -7.70
N VAL A 164 9.54 -19.50 -8.16
CA VAL A 164 8.95 -18.22 -8.54
C VAL A 164 8.29 -18.37 -9.91
N ARG A 165 6.96 -18.26 -9.91
CA ARG A 165 6.11 -18.54 -11.08
C ARG A 165 5.82 -17.30 -11.91
N GLY A 166 5.79 -16.11 -11.30
CA GLY A 166 5.49 -14.86 -11.99
C GLY A 166 5.79 -13.63 -11.17
N VAL A 167 5.77 -12.49 -11.85
CA VAL A 167 5.93 -11.16 -11.26
C VAL A 167 4.70 -10.31 -11.53
N LEU A 168 4.19 -9.62 -10.51
CA LEU A 168 3.16 -8.60 -10.61
C LEU A 168 3.81 -7.23 -10.41
N ASN A 169 3.79 -6.41 -11.44
CA ASN A 169 4.41 -5.08 -11.45
C ASN A 169 3.33 -3.99 -11.50
N PHE A 170 3.05 -3.39 -10.34
CA PHE A 170 2.07 -2.32 -10.18
C PHE A 170 2.76 -0.96 -10.26
N ALA A 171 2.59 -0.25 -11.38
CA ALA A 171 3.18 1.06 -11.62
C ALA A 171 4.68 1.12 -11.26
N GLY A 172 5.44 0.09 -11.68
CA GLY A 172 6.83 -0.11 -11.24
C GLY A 172 7.81 0.85 -11.91
N GLY A 173 8.66 1.44 -11.10
CA GLY A 173 9.67 2.39 -11.56
C GLY A 173 10.23 3.21 -10.40
N LEU A 174 11.12 4.12 -10.74
CA LEU A 174 11.68 5.10 -9.83
C LEU A 174 11.82 6.43 -10.57
N ARG A 175 11.40 7.52 -9.92
CA ARG A 175 11.66 8.89 -10.35
C ARG A 175 12.71 9.52 -9.46
N VAL A 176 13.70 10.15 -10.04
CA VAL A 176 14.74 10.89 -9.35
C VAL A 176 14.82 12.29 -9.93
N ASP A 177 14.38 13.28 -9.17
CA ASP A 177 14.46 14.69 -9.54
C ASP A 177 15.79 15.27 -9.03
N ALA A 178 16.86 15.08 -9.78
CA ALA A 178 18.19 15.62 -9.47
C ALA A 178 18.78 16.36 -10.67
N PRO A 179 19.53 17.46 -10.46
CA PRO A 179 20.20 18.17 -11.54
C PRO A 179 21.08 17.24 -12.39
N GLY A 180 20.95 17.32 -13.71
CA GLY A 180 21.74 16.50 -14.64
C GLY A 180 21.31 15.04 -14.78
N CYS A 181 20.21 14.62 -14.11
CA CYS A 181 19.70 13.27 -14.21
C CYS A 181 18.55 13.17 -15.23
N ASP A 182 18.80 12.56 -16.39
CA ASP A 182 17.73 12.06 -17.25
C ASP A 182 17.24 10.69 -16.72
N TRP A 183 16.43 10.75 -15.65
CA TRP A 183 15.93 9.56 -14.99
C TRP A 183 15.06 8.70 -15.92
N GLN A 184 14.36 9.29 -16.89
CA GLN A 184 13.50 8.52 -17.82
C GLN A 184 14.35 7.70 -18.80
N ALA A 185 15.42 8.27 -19.32
CA ALA A 185 16.36 7.53 -20.17
C ALA A 185 17.10 6.45 -19.39
N SER A 186 17.57 6.76 -18.18
CA SER A 186 18.21 5.79 -17.29
C SER A 186 17.26 4.65 -16.91
N LEU A 187 16.00 4.96 -16.61
CA LEU A 187 14.98 3.95 -16.30
C LEU A 187 14.69 3.05 -17.50
N ALA A 188 14.55 3.62 -18.72
CA ALA A 188 14.34 2.83 -19.92
C ALA A 188 15.53 1.88 -20.22
N LYS A 189 16.77 2.37 -20.01
CA LYS A 189 17.98 1.54 -20.11
C LYS A 189 17.98 0.41 -19.08
N ALA A 190 17.60 0.71 -17.83
CA ALA A 190 17.47 -0.30 -16.78
C ALA A 190 16.44 -1.39 -17.16
N PHE A 191 15.27 -0.98 -17.67
CA PHE A 191 14.24 -1.94 -18.12
C PHE A 191 14.73 -2.80 -19.30
N ALA A 192 15.48 -2.24 -20.25
CA ALA A 192 16.09 -3.04 -21.32
C ALA A 192 17.07 -4.09 -20.76
N THR A 193 17.92 -3.71 -19.82
CA THR A 193 18.85 -4.64 -19.18
C THR A 193 18.10 -5.71 -18.39
N LEU A 194 17.10 -5.33 -17.59
CA LEU A 194 16.28 -6.28 -16.84
C LEU A 194 15.54 -7.25 -17.76
N GLY A 195 15.02 -6.77 -18.92
CA GLY A 195 14.37 -7.61 -19.92
C GLY A 195 15.31 -8.64 -20.53
N ALA A 196 16.56 -8.27 -20.82
CA ALA A 196 17.55 -9.17 -21.42
C ALA A 196 17.84 -10.40 -20.54
N TYR A 197 17.76 -10.25 -19.23
CA TYR A 197 18.05 -11.34 -18.27
C TYR A 197 16.80 -11.97 -17.65
N ASN A 198 15.63 -11.34 -17.75
CA ASN A 198 14.40 -11.84 -17.12
C ASN A 198 13.81 -13.02 -17.93
N ARG A 199 13.51 -14.12 -17.24
CA ARG A 199 12.89 -15.32 -17.84
C ARG A 199 11.58 -15.72 -17.14
N ILE A 200 11.17 -14.92 -16.14
CA ILE A 200 9.95 -15.15 -15.37
C ILE A 200 8.85 -14.27 -15.95
N PRO A 201 7.69 -14.83 -16.35
CA PRO A 201 6.60 -14.05 -16.91
C PRO A 201 6.11 -12.97 -15.92
N SER A 202 5.74 -11.81 -16.45
CA SER A 202 5.29 -10.69 -15.63
C SER A 202 4.02 -10.03 -16.17
N LEU A 203 3.14 -9.60 -15.26
CA LEU A 203 1.99 -8.75 -15.56
C LEU A 203 2.28 -7.33 -15.04
N TRP A 204 2.13 -6.35 -15.90
CA TRP A 204 2.35 -4.94 -15.60
C TRP A 204 1.04 -4.17 -15.63
N LEU A 205 0.75 -3.41 -14.59
CA LEU A 205 -0.49 -2.66 -14.43
C LEU A 205 -0.17 -1.17 -14.23
N TYR A 206 -0.60 -0.34 -15.19
CA TYR A 206 -0.39 1.12 -15.14
C TYR A 206 -1.65 1.86 -15.57
N GLY A 207 -2.01 2.90 -14.86
CA GLY A 207 -3.17 3.72 -15.18
C GLY A 207 -2.84 4.99 -15.95
N ALA A 208 -3.83 5.51 -16.68
CA ALA A 208 -3.62 6.61 -17.63
C ALA A 208 -3.27 7.96 -16.95
N ASN A 209 -3.71 8.19 -15.71
CA ASN A 209 -3.43 9.40 -14.93
C ASN A 209 -2.44 9.17 -13.79
N ASP A 210 -1.51 8.21 -13.94
CA ASP A 210 -0.42 8.01 -12.98
C ASP A 210 0.47 9.25 -12.93
N SER A 211 0.65 9.82 -11.73
CA SER A 211 1.38 11.08 -11.52
C SER A 211 2.89 10.96 -11.68
N TYR A 212 3.43 9.72 -11.69
CA TYR A 212 4.85 9.42 -11.85
C TYR A 212 5.19 8.93 -13.24
N PHE A 213 4.37 8.06 -13.82
CA PHE A 213 4.67 7.34 -15.05
C PHE A 213 3.60 7.57 -16.11
N SER A 214 3.84 8.56 -16.99
CA SER A 214 2.91 8.86 -18.08
C SER A 214 2.73 7.65 -19.03
N PRO A 215 1.58 7.54 -19.71
CA PRO A 215 1.35 6.45 -20.68
C PRO A 215 2.42 6.31 -21.75
N ALA A 216 3.01 7.44 -22.19
CA ALA A 216 4.09 7.43 -23.15
C ALA A 216 5.37 6.81 -22.59
N LEU A 217 5.73 7.18 -21.35
CA LEU A 217 6.87 6.60 -20.64
C LEU A 217 6.64 5.10 -20.41
N VAL A 218 5.47 4.70 -19.93
CA VAL A 218 5.13 3.29 -19.68
C VAL A 218 5.30 2.45 -20.94
N ARG A 219 4.79 2.91 -22.10
CA ARG A 219 5.01 2.22 -23.38
C ARG A 219 6.50 2.10 -23.72
N ARG A 220 7.28 3.16 -23.50
CA ARG A 220 8.75 3.14 -23.72
C ARG A 220 9.41 2.10 -22.83
N LEU A 221 9.09 2.05 -21.53
CA LEU A 221 9.63 1.08 -20.57
C LEU A 221 9.26 -0.35 -20.95
N PHE A 222 8.00 -0.59 -21.29
CA PHE A 222 7.51 -1.89 -21.71
C PHE A 222 8.21 -2.37 -23.00
N ASN A 223 8.31 -1.51 -24.00
CA ASN A 223 9.00 -1.84 -25.26
C ASN A 223 10.51 -2.10 -25.03
N SER A 224 11.15 -1.34 -24.14
CA SER A 224 12.55 -1.57 -23.77
C SER A 224 12.75 -2.94 -23.13
N PHE A 225 11.86 -3.33 -22.22
CA PHE A 225 11.91 -4.62 -21.52
C PHE A 225 11.60 -5.79 -22.46
N SER A 226 10.45 -5.74 -23.15
CA SER A 226 10.00 -6.83 -24.03
C SER A 226 10.86 -6.96 -25.30
N GLY A 227 11.29 -5.84 -25.89
CA GLY A 227 12.20 -5.82 -27.02
C GLY A 227 13.59 -6.39 -26.72
N SER A 228 13.98 -6.45 -25.46
CA SER A 228 15.20 -7.12 -24.97
C SER A 228 14.99 -8.60 -24.61
N GLY A 229 13.80 -9.16 -24.81
CA GLY A 229 13.49 -10.57 -24.58
C GLY A 229 12.76 -10.86 -23.26
N GLY A 230 12.42 -9.85 -22.46
CA GLY A 230 11.63 -10.01 -21.23
C GLY A 230 10.18 -10.42 -21.55
N GLN A 231 9.65 -11.38 -20.81
CA GLN A 231 8.29 -11.85 -20.96
C GLN A 231 7.35 -10.99 -20.09
N ALA A 232 6.56 -10.14 -20.71
CA ALA A 232 5.64 -9.27 -20.01
C ALA A 232 4.31 -9.10 -20.75
N GLU A 233 3.22 -8.98 -19.99
CA GLU A 233 1.92 -8.52 -20.43
C GLU A 233 1.68 -7.12 -19.83
N LEU A 234 1.29 -6.14 -20.65
CA LEU A 234 0.97 -4.79 -20.18
C LEU A 234 -0.55 -4.58 -20.16
N LEU A 235 -1.08 -4.36 -18.97
CA LEU A 235 -2.41 -3.80 -18.79
C LEU A 235 -2.30 -2.29 -18.56
N ALA A 236 -2.49 -1.50 -19.61
CA ALA A 236 -2.68 -0.07 -19.53
C ALA A 236 -4.18 0.22 -19.34
N TYR A 237 -4.61 0.59 -18.13
CA TYR A 237 -6.01 0.89 -17.85
C TYR A 237 -6.28 2.40 -17.84
N GLY A 238 -7.56 2.76 -17.85
CA GLY A 238 -8.01 4.15 -17.83
C GLY A 238 -7.59 4.95 -16.59
N PRO A 239 -8.06 6.19 -16.46
CA PRO A 239 -7.79 6.98 -15.26
C PRO A 239 -8.45 6.34 -14.03
N PHE A 240 -7.79 6.42 -12.88
CA PHE A 240 -8.32 5.98 -11.61
C PHE A 240 -8.30 7.14 -10.63
N LYS A 241 -9.49 7.57 -10.19
CA LYS A 241 -9.67 8.67 -9.23
C LYS A 241 -8.77 9.87 -9.60
N ARG A 242 -8.07 10.43 -8.62
CA ARG A 242 -7.15 11.57 -8.82
C ARG A 242 -5.77 11.15 -9.32
N ASP A 243 -5.35 9.91 -8.99
CA ASP A 243 -4.02 9.39 -9.32
C ASP A 243 -4.03 7.87 -9.38
N ALA A 244 -3.79 7.33 -10.56
CA ALA A 244 -3.74 5.88 -10.76
C ALA A 244 -2.52 5.22 -10.10
N HIS A 245 -1.52 5.97 -9.67
CA HIS A 245 -0.39 5.43 -8.89
C HIS A 245 -0.84 4.80 -7.57
N LEU A 246 -1.99 5.24 -7.04
CA LEU A 246 -2.56 4.79 -5.77
C LEU A 246 -3.54 3.62 -5.90
N THR A 247 -3.78 3.12 -7.11
CA THR A 247 -4.81 2.09 -7.39
C THR A 247 -4.65 0.83 -6.53
N LEU A 248 -3.41 0.37 -6.31
CA LEU A 248 -3.16 -0.84 -5.52
C LEU A 248 -3.54 -0.69 -4.05
N GLY A 249 -3.32 0.48 -3.47
CA GLY A 249 -3.62 0.78 -2.07
C GLY A 249 -5.08 1.20 -1.82
N SER A 250 -5.90 1.34 -2.88
CA SER A 250 -7.29 1.73 -2.77
C SER A 250 -8.23 0.53 -2.69
N ARG A 251 -9.29 0.62 -1.87
CA ARG A 251 -10.37 -0.36 -1.82
C ARG A 251 -10.99 -0.58 -3.21
N ASP A 252 -11.30 0.50 -3.91
CA ASP A 252 -11.98 0.44 -5.20
C ASP A 252 -11.03 -0.02 -6.32
N GLY A 253 -9.73 0.11 -6.10
CA GLY A 253 -8.70 -0.39 -7.01
C GLY A 253 -8.71 -1.91 -7.18
N VAL A 254 -9.27 -2.64 -6.21
CA VAL A 254 -9.40 -4.12 -6.28
C VAL A 254 -10.17 -4.53 -7.54
N ALA A 255 -11.24 -3.82 -7.88
CA ALA A 255 -12.01 -4.08 -9.10
C ALA A 255 -11.21 -3.87 -10.40
N VAL A 256 -10.15 -3.04 -10.35
CA VAL A 256 -9.29 -2.78 -11.51
C VAL A 256 -8.20 -3.82 -11.66
N TRP A 257 -7.46 -4.09 -10.57
CA TRP A 257 -6.26 -4.93 -10.67
C TRP A 257 -6.51 -6.43 -10.46
N LEU A 258 -7.54 -6.83 -9.70
CA LEU A 258 -7.73 -8.24 -9.34
C LEU A 258 -8.13 -9.13 -10.52
N PRO A 259 -9.10 -8.79 -11.38
CA PRO A 259 -9.48 -9.65 -12.50
C PRO A 259 -8.33 -9.97 -13.48
N PRO A 260 -7.51 -9.00 -13.93
CA PRO A 260 -6.35 -9.32 -14.77
C PRO A 260 -5.27 -10.10 -14.01
N THR A 261 -5.10 -9.84 -12.71
CA THR A 261 -4.18 -10.62 -11.88
C THR A 261 -4.61 -12.08 -11.80
N GLU A 262 -5.90 -12.37 -11.62
CA GLU A 262 -6.41 -13.75 -11.61
C GLU A 262 -6.18 -14.47 -12.93
N ARG A 263 -6.41 -13.81 -14.07
CA ARG A 263 -6.11 -14.40 -15.37
C ARG A 263 -4.63 -14.75 -15.52
N PHE A 264 -3.75 -13.82 -15.12
CA PHE A 264 -2.31 -14.06 -15.15
C PHE A 264 -1.91 -15.20 -14.19
N LEU A 265 -2.43 -15.23 -12.97
CA LEU A 265 -2.17 -16.31 -12.02
C LEU A 265 -2.59 -17.67 -12.58
N GLN A 266 -3.74 -17.76 -13.24
CA GLN A 266 -4.19 -18.97 -13.95
C GLN A 266 -3.21 -19.41 -15.02
N GLN A 267 -2.75 -18.48 -15.88
CA GLN A 267 -1.79 -18.75 -16.96
C GLN A 267 -0.48 -19.36 -16.43
N ILE A 268 -0.02 -18.91 -15.27
CA ILE A 268 1.22 -19.40 -14.64
C ILE A 268 0.99 -20.57 -13.66
N GLY A 269 -0.21 -21.16 -13.62
CA GLY A 269 -0.55 -22.32 -12.80
C GLY A 269 -0.65 -22.04 -11.30
N MET A 270 -0.99 -20.81 -10.93
CA MET A 270 -1.18 -20.40 -9.53
C MET A 270 -2.65 -20.41 -9.11
N PRO A 271 -2.97 -20.66 -7.82
CA PRO A 271 -4.37 -20.70 -7.34
C PRO A 271 -5.08 -19.37 -7.49
N VAL A 272 -6.36 -19.41 -7.94
CA VAL A 272 -7.23 -18.23 -8.05
C VAL A 272 -8.57 -18.39 -7.33
N ARG A 273 -8.95 -19.63 -7.00
CA ARG A 273 -10.22 -19.88 -6.32
C ARG A 273 -10.17 -19.43 -4.87
N GLN A 274 -11.18 -18.74 -4.39
CA GLN A 274 -11.32 -18.43 -2.98
C GLN A 274 -11.59 -19.70 -2.18
N VAL A 275 -10.79 -19.96 -1.18
CA VAL A 275 -10.83 -21.16 -0.31
C VAL A 275 -10.84 -20.79 1.18
N VAL A 276 -10.64 -19.52 1.50
CA VAL A 276 -10.65 -18.99 2.87
C VAL A 276 -11.71 -17.90 2.97
N SER A 277 -12.57 -17.99 3.97
CA SER A 277 -13.54 -16.94 4.29
C SER A 277 -12.86 -15.87 5.14
N VAL A 278 -12.81 -14.65 4.63
CA VAL A 278 -12.40 -13.45 5.37
C VAL A 278 -13.56 -12.47 5.29
N VAL A 279 -14.23 -12.26 6.41
CA VAL A 279 -15.38 -11.35 6.49
C VAL A 279 -14.85 -9.92 6.65
N ASP A 280 -15.31 -9.01 5.80
CA ASP A 280 -14.98 -7.59 5.95
C ASP A 280 -15.68 -7.01 7.18
N PRO A 281 -15.07 -6.04 7.90
CA PRO A 281 -15.73 -5.39 9.01
C PRO A 281 -17.03 -4.73 8.51
N PRO A 282 -18.12 -4.81 9.28
CA PRO A 282 -19.33 -4.09 8.92
C PRO A 282 -19.07 -2.58 8.92
N ALA A 283 -19.63 -1.87 7.95
CA ALA A 283 -19.65 -0.42 7.99
C ALA A 283 -20.45 0.06 9.22
N PRO A 284 -20.06 1.14 9.87
CA PRO A 284 -20.88 1.75 10.92
C PRO A 284 -22.28 2.05 10.38
N PRO A 285 -23.36 1.74 11.14
CA PRO A 285 -24.71 1.95 10.67
C PRO A 285 -25.02 3.45 10.49
N GLU A 286 -25.73 3.78 9.43
CA GLU A 286 -26.28 5.10 9.23
C GLU A 286 -27.30 5.42 10.33
N THR A 287 -27.22 6.62 10.90
CA THR A 287 -28.10 7.03 12.02
C THR A 287 -29.22 7.99 11.62
N HIS A 288 -29.18 8.52 10.41
CA HIS A 288 -30.11 9.57 9.94
C HIS A 288 -30.16 10.81 10.88
N PHE A 289 -29.06 11.11 11.58
CA PHE A 289 -28.94 12.26 12.47
C PHE A 289 -29.12 13.58 11.70
N ALA A 290 -28.54 13.66 10.51
CA ALA A 290 -28.64 14.80 9.60
C ALA A 290 -28.34 14.33 8.15
N LEU A 291 -28.61 15.17 7.17
CA LEU A 291 -28.10 14.95 5.81
C LEU A 291 -26.56 15.12 5.81
N LEU A 292 -25.90 14.36 4.96
CA LEU A 292 -24.42 14.38 4.87
C LEU A 292 -23.87 15.78 4.56
N ASP A 293 -24.55 16.55 3.72
CA ASP A 293 -24.19 17.90 3.27
C ASP A 293 -24.74 19.02 4.17
N ASP A 294 -25.50 18.71 5.21
CA ASP A 294 -25.95 19.69 6.19
C ASP A 294 -24.83 20.05 7.17
N ILE A 295 -23.97 20.98 6.72
CA ILE A 295 -22.81 21.45 7.52
C ILE A 295 -23.26 22.14 8.81
N ALA A 296 -24.46 22.73 8.85
CA ALA A 296 -24.97 23.44 10.04
C ALA A 296 -25.33 22.44 11.16
N ALA A 297 -25.76 21.24 10.80
CA ALA A 297 -26.12 20.19 11.74
C ALA A 297 -24.90 19.47 12.38
N VAL A 298 -23.67 19.63 11.83
CA VAL A 298 -22.47 19.01 12.41
C VAL A 298 -22.19 19.61 13.79
N PRO A 299 -22.31 18.83 14.87
CA PRO A 299 -22.23 19.38 16.22
C PRO A 299 -20.81 19.83 16.60
N TYR A 300 -20.72 20.72 17.58
CA TYR A 300 -19.47 21.17 18.22
C TYR A 300 -18.45 21.87 17.32
N LEU A 301 -18.66 21.97 16.00
CA LEU A 301 -17.71 22.59 15.09
C LEU A 301 -17.83 24.13 15.10
N ALA A 302 -16.71 24.82 15.36
CA ALA A 302 -16.52 26.23 15.06
C ALA A 302 -16.29 26.44 13.55
N ALA A 303 -16.21 27.71 13.10
CA ALA A 303 -16.05 28.04 11.70
C ALA A 303 -14.90 27.30 10.96
N PRO A 304 -13.70 27.14 11.55
CA PRO A 304 -12.63 26.35 10.90
C PRO A 304 -13.00 24.88 10.71
N GLY A 305 -13.66 24.25 11.68
CA GLY A 305 -14.11 22.87 11.60
C GLY A 305 -15.19 22.67 10.55
N ARG A 306 -16.14 23.61 10.43
CA ARG A 306 -17.17 23.59 9.38
C ARG A 306 -16.56 23.76 7.98
N ALA A 307 -15.54 24.62 7.84
CA ALA A 307 -14.80 24.75 6.58
C ALA A 307 -14.07 23.46 6.22
N ALA A 308 -13.47 22.79 7.21
CA ALA A 308 -12.80 21.48 7.02
C ALA A 308 -13.80 20.37 6.66
N TYR A 309 -14.99 20.36 7.27
CA TYR A 309 -16.03 19.40 6.91
C TYR A 309 -16.54 19.62 5.47
N ARG A 310 -16.72 20.88 5.06
CA ARG A 310 -17.04 21.20 3.64
C ARG A 310 -15.97 20.66 2.69
N ALA A 311 -14.69 20.88 3.00
CA ALA A 311 -13.59 20.34 2.20
C ALA A 311 -13.53 18.81 2.24
N PHE A 312 -13.96 18.17 3.33
CA PHE A 312 -14.08 16.73 3.44
C PHE A 312 -15.14 16.13 2.50
N LEU A 313 -16.26 16.84 2.27
CA LEU A 313 -17.30 16.36 1.35
C LEU A 313 -16.81 16.20 -0.09
N ASP A 314 -15.74 16.93 -0.48
CA ASP A 314 -15.10 16.80 -1.79
C ASP A 314 -14.05 15.66 -1.85
N LYS A 315 -13.84 14.93 -0.73
CA LYS A 315 -12.84 13.86 -0.66
C LYS A 315 -13.36 12.58 -1.26
N THR A 316 -12.45 11.76 -1.75
CA THR A 316 -12.78 10.49 -2.39
C THR A 316 -12.97 9.37 -1.33
N ALA A 317 -14.03 8.57 -1.48
CA ALA A 317 -14.22 7.36 -0.67
C ALA A 317 -13.14 6.29 -0.98
N PRO A 318 -12.76 5.45 0.03
CA PRO A 318 -13.26 5.46 1.39
C PRO A 318 -12.76 6.67 2.18
N ARG A 319 -13.65 7.29 2.95
CA ARG A 319 -13.35 8.50 3.74
C ARG A 319 -14.09 8.50 5.07
N ALA A 320 -13.55 9.18 6.08
CA ALA A 320 -14.22 9.33 7.37
C ALA A 320 -13.90 10.68 8.00
N PHE A 321 -14.87 11.23 8.73
CA PHE A 321 -14.75 12.43 9.54
C PHE A 321 -15.06 12.10 11.00
N ALA A 322 -14.18 12.48 11.92
CA ALA A 322 -14.35 12.31 13.36
C ALA A 322 -14.29 13.65 14.08
N LEU A 323 -15.05 13.77 15.17
CA LEU A 323 -15.06 14.96 16.00
C LEU A 323 -15.32 14.61 17.46
N SER A 324 -15.04 15.57 18.36
CA SER A 324 -15.27 15.47 19.79
C SER A 324 -16.14 16.60 20.31
N ALA A 325 -16.70 16.44 21.50
CA ALA A 325 -17.48 17.47 22.18
C ALA A 325 -16.66 18.74 22.53
N SER A 326 -15.32 18.65 22.52
CA SER A 326 -14.44 19.82 22.69
C SER A 326 -14.24 20.63 21.41
N GLY A 327 -14.83 20.22 20.27
CA GLY A 327 -14.68 20.88 18.99
C GLY A 327 -13.42 20.47 18.22
N ALA A 328 -12.64 19.50 18.71
CA ALA A 328 -11.56 18.90 17.95
C ALA A 328 -12.13 17.99 16.84
N TRP A 329 -11.45 17.96 15.69
CA TRP A 329 -11.86 17.19 14.54
C TRP A 329 -10.65 16.69 13.74
N ALA A 330 -10.87 15.64 12.96
CA ALA A 330 -9.96 15.16 11.93
C ALA A 330 -10.73 14.37 10.88
N TRP A 331 -10.13 14.24 9.72
CA TRP A 331 -10.64 13.37 8.65
C TRP A 331 -9.50 12.59 8.00
N ALA A 332 -9.87 11.50 7.35
CA ALA A 332 -8.97 10.72 6.50
C ALA A 332 -9.72 10.30 5.23
N GLU A 333 -8.99 10.20 4.13
CA GLU A 333 -9.48 9.71 2.85
C GLU A 333 -8.55 8.64 2.30
N GLU A 334 -9.08 7.75 1.47
CA GLU A 334 -8.34 6.69 0.78
C GLU A 334 -7.49 5.80 1.71
N GLY A 335 -6.85 4.78 1.13
CA GLY A 335 -6.01 3.86 1.87
C GLY A 335 -6.79 3.02 2.87
N GLU A 336 -6.07 2.46 3.84
CA GLU A 336 -6.61 1.55 4.84
C GLU A 336 -7.29 2.29 5.99
N SER A 337 -8.44 1.77 6.43
CA SER A 337 -9.15 2.18 7.66
C SER A 337 -9.22 3.70 7.88
N PRO A 338 -9.84 4.47 6.97
CA PRO A 338 -9.96 5.92 7.15
C PRO A 338 -10.72 6.31 8.42
N ASP A 339 -11.65 5.50 8.88
CA ASP A 339 -12.37 5.61 10.14
C ASP A 339 -11.42 5.59 11.35
N VAL A 340 -10.56 4.58 11.45
CA VAL A 340 -9.56 4.47 12.53
C VAL A 340 -8.56 5.62 12.47
N ARG A 341 -8.12 6.00 11.27
CA ARG A 341 -7.18 7.11 11.09
C ARG A 341 -7.78 8.47 11.48
N ALA A 342 -9.03 8.72 11.11
CA ALA A 342 -9.76 9.92 11.49
C ALA A 342 -9.96 9.99 13.03
N LEU A 343 -10.44 8.90 13.64
CA LEU A 343 -10.61 8.80 15.10
C LEU A 343 -9.29 9.05 15.84
N THR A 344 -8.23 8.35 15.45
CA THR A 344 -6.91 8.49 16.11
C THR A 344 -6.37 9.92 15.96
N SER A 345 -6.51 10.50 14.77
CA SER A 345 -6.03 11.86 14.51
C SER A 345 -6.85 12.92 15.26
N CYS A 346 -8.14 12.72 15.43
CA CYS A 346 -9.01 13.54 16.27
C CYS A 346 -8.61 13.40 17.74
N GLN A 347 -8.45 12.17 18.25
CA GLN A 347 -8.14 11.90 19.65
C GLN A 347 -6.82 12.52 20.11
N ARG A 348 -5.83 12.62 19.22
CA ARG A 348 -4.56 13.32 19.52
C ARG A 348 -4.73 14.83 19.75
N ARG A 349 -5.86 15.40 19.38
CA ARG A 349 -6.19 16.83 19.50
C ARG A 349 -7.25 17.10 20.54
N SER A 350 -7.73 16.06 21.24
CA SER A 350 -8.85 16.14 22.16
C SER A 350 -8.55 15.40 23.45
N SER A 351 -8.88 16.03 24.59
CA SER A 351 -8.87 15.41 25.91
C SER A 351 -10.15 14.62 26.22
N VAL A 352 -11.19 14.77 25.39
CA VAL A 352 -12.45 14.04 25.49
C VAL A 352 -12.58 13.07 24.30
N PRO A 353 -13.39 12.01 24.41
CA PRO A 353 -13.53 11.03 23.34
C PRO A 353 -13.94 11.65 22.00
N CYS A 354 -13.31 11.17 20.92
CA CYS A 354 -13.73 11.44 19.55
C CYS A 354 -14.63 10.32 19.04
N HIS A 355 -15.62 10.72 18.23
CA HIS A 355 -16.57 9.81 17.60
C HIS A 355 -16.60 10.06 16.10
N LEU A 356 -16.91 9.03 15.31
CA LEU A 356 -17.17 9.18 13.88
C LEU A 356 -18.44 9.99 13.70
N TYR A 357 -18.37 10.99 12.84
CA TYR A 357 -19.54 11.74 12.38
C TYR A 357 -20.08 11.17 11.07
N SER A 358 -19.18 10.98 10.10
CA SER A 358 -19.55 10.38 8.82
C SER A 358 -18.50 9.41 8.33
N VAL A 359 -18.95 8.38 7.62
CA VAL A 359 -18.13 7.38 6.93
C VAL A 359 -18.68 7.21 5.52
N ASP A 360 -17.83 7.35 4.54
CA ASP A 360 -18.19 7.39 3.12
C ASP A 360 -19.34 8.41 2.86
N GLU A 361 -20.50 7.93 2.44
CA GLU A 361 -21.66 8.76 2.12
C GLU A 361 -22.72 8.77 3.25
N SER A 362 -22.42 8.22 4.43
CA SER A 362 -23.39 8.07 5.51
C SER A 362 -22.99 8.87 6.76
N VAL A 363 -23.98 9.51 7.40
CA VAL A 363 -23.82 10.08 8.75
C VAL A 363 -24.05 8.95 9.76
N VAL A 364 -23.05 8.75 10.63
CA VAL A 364 -23.01 7.68 11.64
C VAL A 364 -22.98 8.23 13.07
N TRP A 365 -23.27 9.51 13.24
CA TRP A 365 -23.31 10.19 14.55
C TRP A 365 -24.44 9.63 15.41
N PRO A 366 -24.19 9.21 16.67
CA PRO A 366 -25.22 8.56 17.48
C PRO A 366 -26.41 9.51 17.78
N LEU A 367 -27.63 8.95 17.70
CA LEU A 367 -28.91 9.63 17.99
C LEU A 367 -29.17 9.84 19.50
N GLY A 368 -28.20 10.10 20.29
CA GLY A 368 -28.37 10.36 21.73
C GLY A 368 -27.08 10.88 22.29
N GLY A 369 -27.00 12.17 22.51
CA GLY A 369 -25.86 12.78 23.19
C GLY A 369 -25.76 12.28 24.62
N GLY A 370 -24.78 11.47 24.93
CA GLY A 370 -24.42 11.08 26.26
C GLY A 370 -24.16 9.59 26.42
N SER A 371 -22.88 9.27 26.59
CA SER A 371 -22.43 7.99 27.14
C SER A 371 -22.77 6.73 26.32
N ALA A 372 -22.08 6.55 25.19
CA ALA A 372 -21.84 5.18 24.75
C ALA A 372 -20.59 4.70 25.47
N ALA A 373 -20.82 3.91 26.52
CA ALA A 373 -19.83 3.15 27.23
C ALA A 373 -19.00 2.32 26.25
N ALA A 374 -17.72 2.22 26.56
CA ALA A 374 -16.78 1.29 25.94
C ALA A 374 -17.41 -0.11 25.84
N ALA A 375 -17.79 -0.53 24.65
CA ALA A 375 -18.16 -1.90 24.38
C ALA A 375 -16.88 -2.70 24.21
N GLY A 376 -16.48 -3.38 25.28
CA GLY A 376 -15.96 -4.73 25.25
C GLY A 376 -14.58 -4.94 24.62
N ALA A 377 -13.52 -4.62 25.38
CA ALA A 377 -12.39 -5.51 25.45
C ALA A 377 -12.68 -6.48 26.60
N ALA A 378 -13.15 -7.67 26.30
CA ALA A 378 -13.16 -8.79 27.24
C ALA A 378 -13.27 -10.11 26.48
N GLU A 379 -12.28 -10.95 26.74
CA GLU A 379 -12.11 -12.39 26.53
C GLU A 379 -11.74 -12.89 25.15
#